data_7ce5491b879516de128e84a8114165c3
#
_entry.id   7ce5491b879516de128e84a8114165c3
#
_cell.length_a   1.000
_cell.length_b   1.000
_cell.length_c   1.000
_cell.angle_alpha   90.00
_cell.angle_beta   90.00
_cell.angle_gamma   90.00
#
_symmetry.space_group_name_H-M   'P 1'
#
loop_
_entity.id
_entity.type
_entity.pdbx_description
1 polymer ?
#
loop_
_entity_poly.entity_id
_entity_poly.type
_entity_poly.pdbx_seq_one_letter_code
_entity_poly.pdbx_strand_id
1 'polypeptide(L)'
;MSRNKIDVIVIGGGLAGLTCAIHLSKFNYNVLLIEKNSYPKHKVCGEYVSNEVLPYLNCLGFNPFEFGAKRISEFELTTHNNKKVTAKLPLGGFGMSRYELDFQLYKLALKNGVVVCQDIVNDVQFSSDMFQVETKSNGQFQSKIVIGAFGKRSNLDIKFQRKFITKKSPYLGVKIHVSGEFPENKVALHNFKGGYCGVSKVENNHINLCYITNYEAFKKYKNIETFQEEVVFKNKALKTIFQNTNQEFDRPLTISQISFETKNPVENHMLMSGDTAGMIHPLCGNGMGMAIRSSQLVSQLIIDYLEGKIKTRARLEKQYTKQWRKTFHLRLKVGHAIAYLFRKDWLAPKLLTLLRIFPFLVPLIIKMTHGKPMKV
;
A
#
# COMPACT_ATOMS: atom_id res chain seq x y z
N MET A 1 -23.30 18.98 22.58
CA MET A 1 -22.65 17.66 22.57
C MET A 1 -21.35 17.75 23.35
N SER A 2 -21.20 17.06 24.47
CA SER A 2 -19.94 17.02 25.19
C SER A 2 -18.90 16.42 24.23
N ARG A 3 -17.82 17.17 23.93
CA ARG A 3 -16.71 16.66 23.11
C ARG A 3 -16.07 15.54 23.93
N ASN A 4 -16.43 14.28 23.64
CA ASN A 4 -15.74 13.15 24.22
C ASN A 4 -14.24 13.35 23.95
N LYS A 5 -13.43 13.20 24.99
CA LYS A 5 -11.97 13.35 24.91
C LYS A 5 -11.44 12.39 23.82
N ILE A 6 -10.76 12.93 22.81
CA ILE A 6 -10.11 12.13 21.76
C ILE A 6 -8.81 11.55 22.33
N ASP A 7 -8.67 10.23 22.33
CA ASP A 7 -7.46 9.57 22.79
C ASP A 7 -6.41 9.50 21.68
N VAL A 8 -6.83 9.20 20.44
CA VAL A 8 -5.96 9.05 19.28
C VAL A 8 -6.55 9.72 18.06
N ILE A 9 -5.75 10.52 17.36
CA ILE A 9 -6.09 11.04 16.03
C ILE A 9 -5.31 10.25 14.98
N VAL A 10 -6.01 9.75 13.96
CA VAL A 10 -5.43 9.08 12.79
C VAL A 10 -5.60 9.97 11.57
N ILE A 11 -4.50 10.37 10.94
CA ILE A 11 -4.52 11.23 9.76
C ILE A 11 -4.32 10.38 8.50
N GLY A 12 -5.39 10.24 7.72
CA GLY A 12 -5.44 9.46 6.49
C GLY A 12 -6.19 8.13 6.63
N GLY A 13 -7.24 7.98 5.82
CA GLY A 13 -8.16 6.84 5.79
C GLY A 13 -7.81 5.81 4.71
N GLY A 14 -6.53 5.49 4.51
CA GLY A 14 -6.10 4.31 3.76
C GLY A 14 -6.06 3.06 4.62
N LEU A 15 -5.55 1.93 4.08
CA LEU A 15 -5.49 0.65 4.80
C LEU A 15 -4.82 0.77 6.17
N ALA A 16 -3.69 1.47 6.26
CA ALA A 16 -3.00 1.66 7.53
C ALA A 16 -3.85 2.44 8.54
N GLY A 17 -4.47 3.55 8.13
CA GLY A 17 -5.27 4.36 9.03
C GLY A 17 -6.56 3.67 9.47
N LEU A 18 -7.29 3.06 8.54
CA LEU A 18 -8.53 2.33 8.85
C LEU A 18 -8.26 1.16 9.80
N THR A 19 -7.23 0.34 9.53
CA THR A 19 -6.91 -0.80 10.40
C THR A 19 -6.36 -0.36 11.77
N CYS A 20 -5.61 0.75 11.86
CA CYS A 20 -5.25 1.37 13.14
C CYS A 20 -6.50 1.81 13.92
N ALA A 21 -7.38 2.55 13.26
CA ALA A 21 -8.58 3.10 13.91
C ALA A 21 -9.49 1.98 14.45
N ILE A 22 -9.75 0.94 13.66
CA ILE A 22 -10.53 -0.22 14.08
C ILE A 22 -9.85 -0.93 15.26
N HIS A 23 -8.53 -1.17 15.19
CA HIS A 23 -7.81 -1.86 16.26
C HIS A 23 -7.92 -1.11 17.59
N LEU A 24 -7.64 0.19 17.57
CA LEU A 24 -7.69 1.01 18.79
C LEU A 24 -9.11 1.15 19.35
N SER A 25 -10.11 1.32 18.48
CA SER A 25 -11.51 1.39 18.88
C SER A 25 -12.01 0.09 19.55
N LYS A 26 -11.54 -1.08 19.08
CA LYS A 26 -11.84 -2.38 19.73
C LYS A 26 -11.27 -2.51 21.14
N PHE A 27 -10.30 -1.68 21.52
CA PHE A 27 -9.79 -1.54 22.89
C PHE A 27 -10.40 -0.35 23.63
N ASN A 28 -11.57 0.13 23.17
CA ASN A 28 -12.38 1.20 23.78
C ASN A 28 -11.69 2.57 23.82
N TYR A 29 -10.72 2.85 22.94
CA TYR A 29 -10.18 4.20 22.79
C TYR A 29 -11.04 5.04 21.85
N ASN A 30 -11.23 6.32 22.20
CA ASN A 30 -11.93 7.28 21.35
C ASN A 30 -11.02 7.73 20.21
N VAL A 31 -11.31 7.23 19.02
CA VAL A 31 -10.48 7.47 17.81
C VAL A 31 -11.19 8.44 16.88
N LEU A 32 -10.48 9.51 16.49
CA LEU A 32 -10.85 10.39 15.39
C LEU A 32 -10.00 10.04 14.16
N LEU A 33 -10.61 9.61 13.07
CA LEU A 33 -9.99 9.40 11.77
C LEU A 33 -10.30 10.60 10.87
N ILE A 34 -9.26 11.26 10.35
CA ILE A 34 -9.42 12.39 9.41
C ILE A 34 -8.97 11.94 8.03
N GLU A 35 -9.89 11.93 7.05
CA GLU A 35 -9.63 11.56 5.66
C GLU A 35 -10.18 12.64 4.71
N LYS A 36 -9.37 13.07 3.76
CA LYS A 36 -9.75 14.14 2.82
C LYS A 36 -10.75 13.73 1.74
N ASN A 37 -10.84 12.45 1.44
CA ASN A 37 -11.69 11.94 0.38
C ASN A 37 -12.90 11.21 0.95
N SER A 38 -14.01 11.22 0.22
CA SER A 38 -15.14 10.35 0.48
C SER A 38 -14.82 8.87 0.17
N TYR A 39 -15.61 7.98 0.72
CA TYR A 39 -15.63 6.56 0.37
C TYR A 39 -16.93 6.23 -0.39
N PRO A 40 -16.88 5.24 -1.31
CA PRO A 40 -15.70 4.53 -1.80
C PRO A 40 -14.88 5.34 -2.82
N LYS A 41 -13.58 4.98 -2.99
CA LYS A 41 -12.71 5.65 -3.95
C LYS A 41 -11.65 4.71 -4.53
N HIS A 42 -11.51 4.71 -5.85
CA HIS A 42 -10.41 4.02 -6.52
C HIS A 42 -9.06 4.68 -6.21
N LYS A 43 -8.03 3.87 -6.10
CA LYS A 43 -6.63 4.30 -5.92
C LYS A 43 -5.72 3.55 -6.88
N VAL A 44 -4.65 4.17 -7.37
CA VAL A 44 -3.64 3.49 -8.19
C VAL A 44 -2.89 2.49 -7.32
N CYS A 45 -3.18 1.21 -7.54
CA CYS A 45 -2.70 0.08 -6.73
C CYS A 45 -2.74 -1.22 -7.54
N GLY A 46 -1.83 -2.15 -7.28
CA GLY A 46 -1.84 -3.49 -7.88
C GLY A 46 -2.93 -4.42 -7.33
N GLU A 47 -3.60 -4.05 -6.24
CA GLU A 47 -4.77 -4.73 -5.66
C GLU A 47 -4.60 -6.24 -5.36
N TYR A 48 -3.37 -6.67 -5.21
CA TYR A 48 -2.98 -7.97 -4.67
C TYR A 48 -2.52 -7.81 -3.21
N VAL A 49 -3.07 -8.61 -2.31
CA VAL A 49 -2.74 -8.63 -0.88
C VAL A 49 -2.24 -10.02 -0.48
N SER A 50 -1.07 -10.08 0.16
CA SER A 50 -0.55 -11.33 0.71
C SER A 50 -1.41 -11.86 1.87
N ASN A 51 -1.63 -13.17 1.92
CA ASN A 51 -2.38 -13.82 3.01
C ASN A 51 -1.72 -13.68 4.39
N GLU A 52 -0.51 -13.08 4.48
CA GLU A 52 0.11 -12.76 5.77
C GLU A 52 -0.78 -11.90 6.68
N VAL A 53 -1.71 -11.12 6.10
CA VAL A 53 -2.58 -10.20 6.83
C VAL A 53 -3.89 -10.82 7.32
N LEU A 54 -4.30 -11.97 6.77
CA LEU A 54 -5.61 -12.56 7.06
C LEU A 54 -5.87 -12.81 8.55
N PRO A 55 -4.92 -13.38 9.34
CA PRO A 55 -5.18 -13.58 10.76
C PRO A 55 -5.51 -12.28 11.49
N TYR A 56 -4.80 -11.21 11.18
CA TYR A 56 -5.06 -9.91 11.79
C TYR A 56 -6.35 -9.26 11.30
N LEU A 57 -6.65 -9.32 10.01
CA LEU A 57 -7.92 -8.82 9.49
C LEU A 57 -9.11 -9.55 10.11
N ASN A 58 -9.04 -10.88 10.25
CA ASN A 58 -10.07 -11.68 10.93
C ASN A 58 -10.24 -11.28 12.41
N CYS A 59 -9.14 -11.01 13.12
CA CYS A 59 -9.20 -10.49 14.49
C CYS A 59 -9.89 -9.12 14.58
N LEU A 60 -9.68 -8.27 13.58
CA LEU A 60 -10.41 -7.01 13.46
C LEU A 60 -11.89 -7.19 13.12
N GLY A 61 -12.32 -8.40 12.75
CA GLY A 61 -13.69 -8.72 12.32
C GLY A 61 -13.93 -8.47 10.84
N PHE A 62 -12.87 -8.58 10.01
CA PHE A 62 -12.93 -8.41 8.56
C PHE A 62 -12.43 -9.64 7.82
N ASN A 63 -13.31 -10.26 7.05
CA ASN A 63 -12.96 -11.35 6.13
C ASN A 63 -13.16 -10.89 4.69
N PRO A 64 -12.09 -10.68 3.89
CA PRO A 64 -12.21 -10.15 2.53
C PRO A 64 -13.02 -11.05 1.59
N PHE A 65 -13.09 -12.34 1.86
CA PHE A 65 -13.79 -13.29 1.01
C PHE A 65 -15.33 -13.17 1.10
N GLU A 66 -15.85 -12.60 2.19
CA GLU A 66 -17.28 -12.26 2.32
C GLU A 66 -17.69 -11.12 1.38
N PHE A 67 -16.72 -10.36 0.89
CA PHE A 67 -16.91 -9.25 -0.04
C PHE A 67 -16.39 -9.54 -1.45
N GLY A 68 -16.27 -10.83 -1.81
CA GLY A 68 -15.95 -11.27 -3.16
C GLY A 68 -14.48 -11.24 -3.54
N ALA A 69 -13.55 -11.06 -2.58
CA ALA A 69 -12.12 -11.13 -2.86
C ALA A 69 -11.74 -12.46 -3.54
N LYS A 70 -10.88 -12.42 -4.55
CA LYS A 70 -10.45 -13.58 -5.31
C LYS A 70 -9.22 -14.23 -4.67
N ARG A 71 -9.24 -15.56 -4.50
CA ARG A 71 -8.09 -16.31 -3.95
C ARG A 71 -7.00 -16.44 -5.00
N ILE A 72 -5.77 -16.08 -4.63
CA ILE A 72 -4.61 -16.11 -5.52
C ILE A 72 -3.56 -17.06 -4.93
N SER A 73 -3.19 -18.08 -5.70
CA SER A 73 -2.22 -19.10 -5.32
C SER A 73 -1.02 -19.18 -6.26
N GLU A 74 -1.14 -18.58 -7.46
CA GLU A 74 -0.13 -18.64 -8.50
C GLU A 74 0.44 -17.27 -8.84
N PHE A 75 1.73 -17.28 -9.14
CA PHE A 75 2.48 -16.13 -9.63
C PHE A 75 3.01 -16.40 -11.03
N GLU A 76 2.87 -15.43 -11.92
CA GLU A 76 3.41 -15.46 -13.27
C GLU A 76 4.27 -14.21 -13.52
N LEU A 77 5.42 -14.40 -14.13
CA LEU A 77 6.30 -13.31 -14.54
C LEU A 77 6.66 -13.48 -16.02
N THR A 78 6.45 -12.43 -16.83
CA THR A 78 6.87 -12.43 -18.22
C THR A 78 7.80 -11.25 -18.52
N THR A 79 8.68 -11.41 -19.51
CA THR A 79 9.55 -10.34 -20.03
C THR A 79 9.01 -9.74 -21.30
N HIS A 80 9.57 -8.58 -21.70
CA HIS A 80 9.39 -7.99 -23.01
C HIS A 80 9.81 -8.92 -24.18
N ASN A 81 10.70 -9.91 -23.94
CA ASN A 81 11.08 -10.95 -24.88
C ASN A 81 10.19 -12.21 -24.79
N ASN A 82 9.03 -12.09 -24.15
CA ASN A 82 8.03 -13.15 -23.97
C ASN A 82 8.52 -14.42 -23.25
N LYS A 83 9.63 -14.35 -22.51
CA LYS A 83 10.03 -15.42 -21.59
C LYS A 83 9.10 -15.41 -20.38
N LYS A 84 8.68 -16.60 -19.96
CA LYS A 84 7.70 -16.80 -18.89
C LYS A 84 8.28 -17.66 -17.76
N VAL A 85 7.97 -17.31 -16.52
CA VAL A 85 8.23 -18.09 -15.31
C VAL A 85 6.94 -18.13 -14.49
N THR A 86 6.58 -19.29 -13.97
CA THR A 86 5.45 -19.48 -13.07
C THR A 86 5.92 -20.09 -11.76
N ALA A 87 5.27 -19.76 -10.66
CA ALA A 87 5.55 -20.31 -9.35
C ALA A 87 4.29 -20.31 -8.47
N LYS A 88 4.23 -21.22 -7.49
CA LYS A 88 3.24 -21.12 -6.42
C LYS A 88 3.63 -20.02 -5.43
N LEU A 89 2.66 -19.23 -4.99
CA LEU A 89 2.86 -18.27 -3.93
C LEU A 89 2.99 -18.99 -2.59
N PRO A 90 4.05 -18.75 -1.78
CA PRO A 90 4.29 -19.51 -0.55
C PRO A 90 3.15 -19.43 0.48
N LEU A 91 2.49 -18.28 0.61
CA LEU A 91 1.36 -18.06 1.49
C LEU A 91 0.05 -17.89 0.72
N GLY A 92 0.13 -17.76 -0.61
CA GLY A 92 -0.98 -17.26 -1.38
C GLY A 92 -1.26 -15.77 -1.10
N GLY A 93 -2.37 -15.32 -1.65
CA GLY A 93 -2.86 -13.95 -1.49
C GLY A 93 -4.31 -13.86 -1.90
N PHE A 94 -4.80 -12.65 -1.96
CA PHE A 94 -6.11 -12.36 -2.52
C PHE A 94 -6.09 -11.07 -3.35
N GLY A 95 -6.97 -11.02 -4.34
CA GLY A 95 -7.24 -9.84 -5.15
C GLY A 95 -8.51 -9.17 -4.65
N MET A 96 -8.40 -7.88 -4.32
CA MET A 96 -9.54 -7.06 -3.92
C MET A 96 -9.24 -5.60 -4.24
N SER A 97 -10.21 -4.91 -4.85
CA SER A 97 -10.00 -3.51 -5.22
C SER A 97 -9.85 -2.63 -3.98
N ARG A 98 -9.08 -1.54 -4.13
CA ARG A 98 -9.00 -0.51 -3.07
C ARG A 98 -10.33 0.22 -2.89
N TYR A 99 -11.18 0.20 -3.91
CA TYR A 99 -12.53 0.74 -3.85
C TYR A 99 -13.37 -0.02 -2.82
N GLU A 100 -13.41 -1.33 -2.93
CA GLU A 100 -14.19 -2.18 -2.04
C GLU A 100 -13.50 -2.41 -0.69
N LEU A 101 -12.20 -2.73 -0.68
CA LEU A 101 -11.46 -3.01 0.55
C LEU A 101 -11.45 -1.83 1.52
N ASP A 102 -11.12 -0.61 1.03
CA ASP A 102 -11.11 0.58 1.88
C ASP A 102 -12.53 0.92 2.36
N PHE A 103 -13.55 0.72 1.51
CA PHE A 103 -14.94 1.00 1.85
C PHE A 103 -15.52 0.06 2.92
N GLN A 104 -15.25 -1.23 2.80
CA GLN A 104 -15.72 -2.19 3.81
C GLN A 104 -15.00 -1.98 5.16
N LEU A 105 -13.70 -1.68 5.15
CA LEU A 105 -12.97 -1.30 6.36
C LEU A 105 -13.49 0.02 6.95
N TYR A 106 -13.88 0.99 6.12
CA TYR A 106 -14.51 2.22 6.58
C TYR A 106 -15.86 1.95 7.29
N LYS A 107 -16.72 1.10 6.70
CA LYS A 107 -17.97 0.68 7.36
C LYS A 107 -17.70 -0.03 8.68
N LEU A 108 -16.70 -0.89 8.72
CA LEU A 108 -16.30 -1.58 9.95
C LEU A 108 -15.77 -0.60 11.01
N ALA A 109 -15.01 0.44 10.61
CA ALA A 109 -14.55 1.49 11.51
C ALA A 109 -15.72 2.23 12.15
N LEU A 110 -16.70 2.65 11.36
CA LEU A 110 -17.93 3.29 11.87
C LEU A 110 -18.69 2.37 12.83
N LYS A 111 -18.86 1.09 12.49
CA LYS A 111 -19.52 0.09 13.35
C LYS A 111 -18.82 -0.08 14.69
N ASN A 112 -17.50 0.10 14.75
CA ASN A 112 -16.71 0.03 15.98
C ASN A 112 -16.63 1.40 16.72
N GLY A 113 -17.40 2.41 16.32
CA GLY A 113 -17.48 3.69 17.01
C GLY A 113 -16.37 4.68 16.65
N VAL A 114 -15.60 4.44 15.58
CA VAL A 114 -14.62 5.42 15.09
C VAL A 114 -15.36 6.65 14.56
N VAL A 115 -14.99 7.82 15.06
CA VAL A 115 -15.48 9.09 14.49
C VAL A 115 -14.67 9.42 13.24
N VAL A 116 -15.33 9.55 12.10
CA VAL A 116 -14.67 9.90 10.85
C VAL A 116 -15.00 11.34 10.47
N CYS A 117 -13.95 12.15 10.32
CA CYS A 117 -14.03 13.52 9.84
C CYS A 117 -13.53 13.59 8.40
N GLN A 118 -14.41 13.93 7.47
CA GLN A 118 -14.00 14.16 6.08
C GLN A 118 -13.44 15.58 5.96
N ASP A 119 -12.11 15.71 6.06
CA ASP A 119 -11.43 17.01 5.96
C ASP A 119 -9.94 16.84 5.60
N ILE A 120 -9.31 17.96 5.28
CA ILE A 120 -7.87 18.05 5.00
C ILE A 120 -7.18 18.56 6.26
N VAL A 121 -6.18 17.82 6.74
CA VAL A 121 -5.29 18.31 7.80
C VAL A 121 -4.29 19.29 7.20
N ASN A 122 -4.31 20.52 7.71
CA ASN A 122 -3.42 21.59 7.30
C ASN A 122 -2.14 21.63 8.11
N ASP A 123 -2.23 21.38 9.43
CA ASP A 123 -1.10 21.45 10.34
C ASP A 123 -1.20 20.46 11.50
N VAL A 124 -0.06 20.09 12.05
CA VAL A 124 0.06 19.31 13.28
C VAL A 124 1.19 19.89 14.11
N GLN A 125 0.87 20.37 15.29
CA GLN A 125 1.82 20.91 16.25
C GLN A 125 1.87 20.01 17.49
N PHE A 126 3.03 19.95 18.12
CA PHE A 126 3.24 19.20 19.34
C PHE A 126 3.86 20.11 20.41
N SER A 127 3.18 20.22 21.53
CA SER A 127 3.67 21.00 22.68
C SER A 127 3.07 20.43 23.96
N SER A 128 3.80 20.50 25.07
CA SER A 128 3.34 20.06 26.40
C SER A 128 2.72 18.64 26.40
N ASP A 129 3.35 17.70 25.68
CA ASP A 129 2.93 16.30 25.52
C ASP A 129 1.53 16.11 24.87
N MET A 130 1.05 17.12 24.15
CA MET A 130 -0.22 17.11 23.42
C MET A 130 -0.01 17.51 21.97
N PHE A 131 -0.79 16.89 21.10
CA PHE A 131 -0.90 17.31 19.70
C PHE A 131 -2.10 18.23 19.52
N GLN A 132 -1.91 19.23 18.68
CA GLN A 132 -2.94 20.07 18.12
C GLN A 132 -2.97 19.87 16.60
N VAL A 133 -4.09 19.36 16.10
CA VAL A 133 -4.32 19.04 14.68
C VAL A 133 -5.29 20.05 14.10
N GLU A 134 -4.83 20.84 13.15
CA GLU A 134 -5.64 21.83 12.44
C GLU A 134 -6.17 21.25 11.13
N THR A 135 -7.47 21.41 10.90
CA THR A 135 -8.14 21.00 9.66
C THR A 135 -8.62 22.21 8.88
N LYS A 136 -8.89 21.99 7.60
CA LYS A 136 -9.30 23.08 6.68
C LYS A 136 -10.66 23.67 7.07
N SER A 137 -11.62 22.85 7.45
CA SER A 137 -13.03 23.25 7.58
C SER A 137 -13.63 22.99 8.97
N ASN A 138 -13.12 22.02 9.72
CA ASN A 138 -13.70 21.58 11.00
C ASN A 138 -12.94 22.08 12.24
N GLY A 139 -12.00 23.02 12.07
CA GLY A 139 -11.27 23.65 13.16
C GLY A 139 -10.13 22.79 13.69
N GLN A 140 -9.95 22.79 15.02
CA GLN A 140 -8.81 22.17 15.70
C GLN A 140 -9.25 21.02 16.59
N PHE A 141 -8.44 19.97 16.61
CA PHE A 141 -8.61 18.80 17.47
C PHE A 141 -7.34 18.58 18.31
N GLN A 142 -7.50 18.03 19.49
CA GLN A 142 -6.38 17.73 20.38
C GLN A 142 -6.39 16.26 20.78
N SER A 143 -5.20 15.66 20.87
CA SER A 143 -5.02 14.30 21.42
C SER A 143 -3.61 14.08 21.94
N LYS A 144 -3.45 13.06 22.80
CA LYS A 144 -2.10 12.63 23.22
C LYS A 144 -1.34 11.91 22.12
N ILE A 145 -2.01 11.24 21.21
CA ILE A 145 -1.39 10.42 20.16
C ILE A 145 -1.90 10.83 18.80
N VAL A 146 -0.98 11.00 17.86
CA VAL A 146 -1.30 11.16 16.43
C VAL A 146 -0.58 10.10 15.61
N ILE A 147 -1.33 9.42 14.74
CA ILE A 147 -0.83 8.48 13.76
C ILE A 147 -0.86 9.15 12.37
N GLY A 148 0.29 9.27 11.73
CA GLY A 148 0.40 9.73 10.35
C GLY A 148 0.24 8.56 9.37
N ALA A 149 -0.93 8.41 8.76
CA ALA A 149 -1.25 7.37 7.78
C ALA A 149 -1.66 7.96 6.40
N PHE A 150 -1.15 9.15 6.07
CA PHE A 150 -1.53 9.95 4.89
C PHE A 150 -0.86 9.49 3.57
N GLY A 151 -0.20 8.33 3.58
CA GLY A 151 0.24 7.62 2.39
C GLY A 151 1.56 8.08 1.79
N LYS A 152 1.66 8.00 0.45
CA LYS A 152 2.94 8.17 -0.28
C LYS A 152 3.51 9.58 -0.18
N ARG A 153 2.64 10.59 -0.23
CA ARG A 153 2.96 12.01 -0.24
C ARG A 153 1.76 12.84 0.22
N SER A 154 2.02 13.82 1.06
CA SER A 154 1.03 14.74 1.62
C SER A 154 1.60 16.16 1.71
N ASN A 155 0.75 17.16 1.86
CA ASN A 155 1.17 18.52 2.19
C ASN A 155 1.89 18.58 3.54
N LEU A 156 1.54 17.70 4.48
CA LEU A 156 2.25 17.57 5.76
C LEU A 156 3.71 17.15 5.58
N ASP A 157 4.03 16.30 4.57
CA ASP A 157 5.42 15.95 4.28
C ASP A 157 6.26 17.17 3.85
N ILE A 158 5.63 18.11 3.12
CA ILE A 158 6.27 19.38 2.71
C ILE A 158 6.46 20.26 3.94
N LYS A 159 5.43 20.40 4.77
CA LYS A 159 5.43 21.24 5.98
C LYS A 159 6.47 20.76 7.00
N PHE A 160 6.62 19.46 7.16
CA PHE A 160 7.65 18.84 8.01
C PHE A 160 9.03 18.76 7.36
N GLN A 161 9.21 19.31 6.17
CA GLN A 161 10.46 19.33 5.42
C GLN A 161 11.12 17.95 5.32
N ARG A 162 10.29 16.90 5.14
CA ARG A 162 10.79 15.52 5.07
C ARG A 162 11.70 15.35 3.86
N LYS A 163 12.92 14.84 4.08
CA LYS A 163 14.01 14.80 3.08
C LYS A 163 13.63 14.17 1.73
N PHE A 164 12.73 13.19 1.71
CA PHE A 164 12.32 12.52 0.48
C PHE A 164 11.52 13.42 -0.50
N ILE A 165 10.97 14.54 -0.01
CA ILE A 165 10.15 15.48 -0.81
C ILE A 165 10.99 16.24 -1.83
N THR A 166 12.25 16.50 -1.54
CA THR A 166 13.16 17.29 -2.41
C THR A 166 13.59 16.53 -3.66
N LYS A 167 13.50 15.19 -3.65
CA LYS A 167 13.87 14.36 -4.78
C LYS A 167 12.73 14.21 -5.77
N LYS A 168 13.00 14.50 -7.05
CA LYS A 168 12.03 14.23 -8.14
C LYS A 168 11.83 12.73 -8.27
N SER A 169 10.59 12.30 -8.32
CA SER A 169 10.26 10.91 -8.60
C SER A 169 10.31 10.62 -10.09
N PRO A 170 11.01 9.56 -10.51
CA PRO A 170 11.10 9.20 -11.91
C PRO A 170 9.95 8.30 -12.38
N TYR A 171 8.88 8.13 -11.59
CA TYR A 171 7.86 7.12 -11.85
C TYR A 171 6.48 7.71 -12.14
N LEU A 172 5.79 7.09 -13.10
CA LEU A 172 4.37 7.25 -13.39
C LEU A 172 3.68 5.89 -13.16
N GLY A 173 2.61 5.89 -12.37
CA GLY A 173 1.71 4.74 -12.22
C GLY A 173 0.41 4.98 -12.97
N VAL A 174 -0.08 3.95 -13.66
CA VAL A 174 -1.35 3.97 -14.40
C VAL A 174 -2.14 2.74 -14.01
N LYS A 175 -3.44 2.91 -13.75
CA LYS A 175 -4.37 1.84 -13.39
C LYS A 175 -5.66 1.93 -14.16
N ILE A 176 -6.16 0.77 -14.55
CA ILE A 176 -7.51 0.60 -15.09
C ILE A 176 -8.11 -0.72 -14.62
N HIS A 177 -9.41 -0.78 -14.42
CA HIS A 177 -10.15 -2.04 -14.36
C HIS A 177 -10.72 -2.36 -15.74
N VAL A 178 -10.71 -3.64 -16.05
CA VAL A 178 -11.26 -4.16 -17.29
C VAL A 178 -12.10 -5.41 -17.00
N SER A 179 -13.06 -5.72 -17.87
CA SER A 179 -13.83 -6.97 -17.86
C SER A 179 -13.36 -7.90 -18.97
N GLY A 180 -13.37 -9.20 -18.71
CA GLY A 180 -12.92 -10.22 -19.66
C GLY A 180 -12.39 -11.47 -18.96
N GLU A 181 -11.60 -12.26 -19.70
CA GLU A 181 -11.06 -13.51 -19.19
C GLU A 181 -9.64 -13.35 -18.64
N PHE A 182 -9.44 -13.79 -17.41
CA PHE A 182 -8.15 -13.95 -16.75
C PHE A 182 -8.28 -15.02 -15.65
N PRO A 183 -7.26 -15.86 -15.40
CA PRO A 183 -7.31 -16.85 -14.33
C PRO A 183 -7.55 -16.23 -12.95
N GLU A 184 -8.52 -16.76 -12.19
CA GLU A 184 -8.89 -16.20 -10.88
C GLU A 184 -7.80 -16.37 -9.82
N ASN A 185 -7.08 -17.49 -9.87
CA ASN A 185 -6.07 -17.89 -8.89
C ASN A 185 -4.67 -17.31 -9.15
N LYS A 186 -4.55 -16.38 -10.10
CA LYS A 186 -3.26 -15.90 -10.57
C LYS A 186 -3.05 -14.40 -10.36
N VAL A 187 -1.85 -14.04 -9.93
CA VAL A 187 -1.29 -12.69 -10.09
C VAL A 187 -0.14 -12.74 -11.08
N ALA A 188 -0.15 -11.85 -12.07
CA ALA A 188 0.90 -11.77 -13.08
C ALA A 188 1.64 -10.44 -13.02
N LEU A 189 2.95 -10.50 -13.30
CA LEU A 189 3.81 -9.34 -13.54
C LEU A 189 4.37 -9.44 -14.95
N HIS A 190 4.01 -8.49 -15.79
CA HIS A 190 4.44 -8.44 -17.18
C HIS A 190 5.39 -7.28 -17.40
N ASN A 191 6.67 -7.59 -17.64
CA ASN A 191 7.69 -6.57 -17.88
C ASN A 191 7.63 -6.05 -19.31
N PHE A 192 7.78 -4.74 -19.45
CA PHE A 192 8.02 -4.05 -20.70
C PHE A 192 9.21 -3.08 -20.55
N LYS A 193 9.68 -2.50 -21.62
CA LYS A 193 10.85 -1.59 -21.56
C LYS A 193 10.55 -0.37 -20.68
N GLY A 194 11.32 -0.21 -19.61
CA GLY A 194 11.18 0.90 -18.66
C GLY A 194 10.07 0.74 -17.62
N GLY A 195 9.41 -0.44 -17.54
CA GLY A 195 8.35 -0.67 -16.56
C GLY A 195 7.82 -2.09 -16.47
N TYR A 196 6.75 -2.26 -15.73
CA TYR A 196 6.00 -3.52 -15.64
C TYR A 196 4.52 -3.26 -15.33
N CYS A 197 3.67 -4.21 -15.68
CA CYS A 197 2.25 -4.22 -15.37
C CYS A 197 1.93 -5.39 -14.44
N GLY A 198 1.25 -5.12 -13.33
CA GLY A 198 0.61 -6.11 -12.48
C GLY A 198 -0.80 -6.39 -12.98
N VAL A 199 -1.19 -7.67 -13.01
CA VAL A 199 -2.52 -8.12 -13.42
C VAL A 199 -3.05 -9.12 -12.41
N SER A 200 -4.28 -8.91 -11.92
CA SER A 200 -4.98 -9.86 -11.06
C SER A 200 -6.51 -9.63 -11.14
N LYS A 201 -7.29 -10.67 -10.90
CA LYS A 201 -8.72 -10.48 -10.66
C LYS A 201 -8.99 -9.93 -9.27
N VAL A 202 -10.04 -9.12 -9.18
CA VAL A 202 -10.60 -8.59 -7.94
C VAL A 202 -12.10 -9.00 -7.88
N GLU A 203 -12.86 -8.47 -6.92
CA GLU A 203 -14.29 -8.74 -6.79
C GLU A 203 -15.05 -8.45 -8.09
N ASN A 204 -16.26 -8.96 -8.22
CA ASN A 204 -17.15 -8.81 -9.38
C ASN A 204 -16.53 -9.21 -10.73
N ASN A 205 -15.51 -10.09 -10.70
CA ASN A 205 -14.74 -10.53 -11.86
C ASN A 205 -14.00 -9.45 -12.63
N HIS A 206 -13.85 -8.23 -12.06
CA HIS A 206 -13.00 -7.22 -12.66
C HIS A 206 -11.54 -7.66 -12.65
N ILE A 207 -10.81 -7.28 -13.68
CA ILE A 207 -9.36 -7.49 -13.81
C ILE A 207 -8.70 -6.14 -13.55
N ASN A 208 -7.84 -6.08 -12.54
CA ASN A 208 -7.01 -4.91 -12.29
C ASN A 208 -5.76 -4.96 -13.15
N LEU A 209 -5.58 -3.96 -14.00
CA LEU A 209 -4.36 -3.68 -14.74
C LEU A 209 -3.70 -2.45 -14.14
N CYS A 210 -2.54 -2.63 -13.51
CA CYS A 210 -1.82 -1.53 -12.89
C CYS A 210 -0.35 -1.58 -13.28
N TYR A 211 0.11 -0.60 -14.04
CA TYR A 211 1.51 -0.52 -14.42
C TYR A 211 2.24 0.70 -13.87
N ILE A 212 3.53 0.53 -13.69
CA ILE A 212 4.46 1.60 -13.35
C ILE A 212 5.53 1.68 -14.42
N THR A 213 5.86 2.89 -14.84
CA THR A 213 6.88 3.16 -15.84
C THR A 213 7.77 4.33 -15.44
N ASN A 214 8.92 4.45 -16.07
CA ASN A 214 9.78 5.61 -15.95
C ASN A 214 9.12 6.81 -16.63
N TYR A 215 8.99 7.93 -15.92
CA TYR A 215 8.34 9.14 -16.42
C TYR A 215 9.05 9.74 -17.66
N GLU A 216 10.38 9.72 -17.68
CA GLU A 216 11.16 10.22 -18.84
C GLU A 216 11.00 9.31 -20.07
N ALA A 217 10.80 8.01 -19.87
CA ALA A 217 10.47 7.10 -20.96
C ALA A 217 9.06 7.37 -21.50
N PHE A 218 8.09 7.62 -20.62
CA PHE A 218 6.71 7.95 -20.98
C PHE A 218 6.60 9.29 -21.73
N LYS A 219 7.34 10.31 -21.32
CA LYS A 219 7.31 11.66 -21.93
C LYS A 219 7.60 11.68 -23.45
N LYS A 220 8.25 10.64 -23.97
CA LYS A 220 8.56 10.52 -25.41
C LYS A 220 7.31 10.27 -26.26
N TYR A 221 6.21 9.90 -25.59
CA TYR A 221 4.94 9.56 -26.21
C TYR A 221 3.88 10.63 -25.87
N LYS A 222 2.96 10.90 -26.79
CA LYS A 222 1.99 11.97 -26.65
C LYS A 222 0.94 11.71 -25.55
N ASN A 223 0.53 10.44 -25.41
CA ASN A 223 -0.54 10.03 -24.49
C ASN A 223 -0.31 8.57 -24.02
N ILE A 224 -1.22 8.09 -23.19
CA ILE A 224 -1.20 6.74 -22.62
C ILE A 224 -1.37 5.69 -23.72
N GLU A 225 -2.26 5.89 -24.64
CA GLU A 225 -2.61 4.97 -25.71
C GLU A 225 -1.40 4.71 -26.63
N THR A 226 -0.75 5.76 -27.10
CA THR A 226 0.48 5.64 -27.90
C THR A 226 1.60 4.93 -27.15
N PHE A 227 1.75 5.24 -25.84
CA PHE A 227 2.73 4.52 -25.01
C PHE A 227 2.38 3.04 -24.84
N GLN A 228 1.11 2.70 -24.70
CA GLN A 228 0.68 1.31 -24.61
C GLN A 228 0.98 0.56 -25.91
N GLU A 229 0.63 1.10 -27.06
CA GLU A 229 0.87 0.50 -28.38
C GLU A 229 2.37 0.30 -28.67
N GLU A 230 3.17 1.33 -28.44
CA GLU A 230 4.58 1.35 -28.83
C GLU A 230 5.51 0.63 -27.83
N VAL A 231 5.10 0.53 -26.55
CA VAL A 231 5.95 0.02 -25.48
C VAL A 231 5.33 -1.15 -24.74
N VAL A 232 4.12 -0.98 -24.20
CA VAL A 232 3.49 -1.98 -23.32
C VAL A 232 3.13 -3.23 -24.11
N PHE A 233 2.59 -3.08 -25.32
CA PHE A 233 2.14 -4.20 -26.18
C PHE A 233 3.29 -4.94 -26.88
N LYS A 234 4.55 -4.54 -26.69
CA LYS A 234 5.69 -5.38 -27.07
C LYS A 234 5.77 -6.64 -26.18
N ASN A 235 5.20 -6.60 -24.98
CA ASN A 235 4.90 -7.82 -24.23
C ASN A 235 3.60 -8.44 -24.77
N LYS A 236 3.72 -9.61 -25.42
CA LYS A 236 2.58 -10.29 -26.09
C LYS A 236 1.45 -10.63 -25.11
N ALA A 237 1.78 -11.01 -23.85
CA ALA A 237 0.76 -11.31 -22.85
C ALA A 237 -0.08 -10.07 -22.52
N LEU A 238 0.55 -8.89 -22.34
CA LEU A 238 -0.18 -7.65 -22.14
C LEU A 238 -1.01 -7.27 -23.36
N LYS A 239 -0.44 -7.36 -24.57
CA LYS A 239 -1.18 -7.10 -25.80
C LYS A 239 -2.47 -7.95 -25.87
N THR A 240 -2.36 -9.26 -25.61
CA THR A 240 -3.51 -10.17 -25.62
C THR A 240 -4.55 -9.78 -24.57
N ILE A 241 -4.11 -9.45 -23.33
CA ILE A 241 -5.04 -9.05 -22.27
C ILE A 241 -5.79 -7.77 -22.68
N PHE A 242 -5.08 -6.73 -23.09
CA PHE A 242 -5.71 -5.46 -23.47
C PHE A 242 -6.64 -5.57 -24.69
N GLN A 243 -6.33 -6.44 -25.65
CA GLN A 243 -7.16 -6.63 -26.84
C GLN A 243 -8.42 -7.47 -26.57
N ASN A 244 -8.41 -8.35 -25.56
CA ASN A 244 -9.51 -9.27 -25.24
C ASN A 244 -10.30 -8.82 -24.01
N THR A 245 -10.15 -7.58 -23.57
CA THR A 245 -10.86 -7.04 -22.41
C THR A 245 -11.48 -5.69 -22.73
N ASN A 246 -12.58 -5.35 -22.04
CA ASN A 246 -13.27 -4.08 -22.15
C ASN A 246 -12.93 -3.19 -20.95
N GLN A 247 -12.71 -1.91 -21.20
CA GLN A 247 -12.43 -0.95 -20.14
C GLN A 247 -13.67 -0.67 -19.29
N GLU A 248 -13.48 -0.59 -17.97
CA GLU A 248 -14.53 -0.30 -16.98
C GLU A 248 -14.47 1.15 -16.48
N PHE A 249 -13.38 1.86 -16.79
CA PHE A 249 -13.20 3.27 -16.45
C PHE A 249 -13.25 4.12 -17.72
N ASP A 250 -13.90 5.28 -17.65
CA ASP A 250 -13.87 6.26 -18.73
C ASP A 250 -12.43 6.70 -19.07
N ARG A 251 -11.58 6.78 -18.04
CA ARG A 251 -10.16 7.14 -18.16
C ARG A 251 -9.31 6.33 -17.17
N PRO A 252 -8.09 5.93 -17.56
CA PRO A 252 -7.14 5.35 -16.62
C PRO A 252 -6.81 6.31 -15.47
N LEU A 253 -6.72 5.77 -14.26
CA LEU A 253 -6.21 6.52 -13.11
C LEU A 253 -4.70 6.63 -13.19
N THR A 254 -4.18 7.82 -12.92
CA THR A 254 -2.74 8.07 -12.94
C THR A 254 -2.24 8.60 -11.61
N ILE A 255 -0.99 8.29 -11.28
CA ILE A 255 -0.27 8.86 -10.15
C ILE A 255 1.19 9.08 -10.52
N SER A 256 1.69 10.25 -10.17
CA SER A 256 3.11 10.60 -10.28
C SER A 256 3.73 10.82 -8.90
N GLN A 257 4.99 11.17 -8.86
CA GLN A 257 5.71 11.51 -7.62
C GLN A 257 5.73 10.38 -6.59
N ILE A 258 5.91 9.14 -7.05
CA ILE A 258 6.08 7.96 -6.22
C ILE A 258 7.53 7.89 -5.76
N SER A 259 7.80 8.05 -4.46
CA SER A 259 9.17 8.01 -3.91
C SER A 259 9.39 6.75 -3.09
N PHE A 260 10.46 6.02 -3.39
CA PHE A 260 10.92 4.85 -2.61
C PHE A 260 12.08 5.21 -1.67
N GLU A 261 12.32 6.48 -1.45
CA GLU A 261 13.34 6.96 -0.50
C GLU A 261 13.02 6.52 0.93
N THR A 262 14.09 6.40 1.73
CA THR A 262 13.95 6.05 3.14
C THR A 262 13.19 7.13 3.89
N LYS A 263 12.23 6.70 4.70
CA LYS A 263 11.43 7.56 5.58
C LYS A 263 11.62 7.15 7.04
N ASN A 264 11.35 8.07 7.95
CA ASN A 264 11.36 7.77 9.37
C ASN A 264 9.97 7.25 9.81
N PRO A 265 9.92 6.23 10.68
CA PRO A 265 8.66 5.76 11.26
C PRO A 265 8.12 6.66 12.38
N VAL A 266 8.92 7.60 12.85
CA VAL A 266 8.51 8.67 13.79
C VAL A 266 9.01 10.00 13.24
N GLU A 267 8.13 11.00 13.22
CA GLU A 267 8.44 12.35 12.75
C GLU A 267 7.64 13.36 13.58
N ASN A 268 8.29 14.36 14.15
CA ASN A 268 7.65 15.35 15.03
C ASN A 268 6.74 14.72 16.09
N HIS A 269 7.22 13.67 16.76
CA HIS A 269 6.49 12.86 17.74
C HIS A 269 5.29 12.06 17.20
N MET A 270 4.91 12.22 15.92
CA MET A 270 3.89 11.40 15.29
C MET A 270 4.42 10.02 14.92
N LEU A 271 3.60 9.00 15.12
CA LEU A 271 3.91 7.63 14.73
C LEU A 271 3.41 7.40 13.31
N MET A 272 4.34 7.22 12.36
CA MET A 272 4.00 7.05 10.94
C MET A 272 3.65 5.60 10.62
N SER A 273 2.58 5.35 9.86
CA SER A 273 2.13 4.03 9.48
C SER A 273 1.90 3.91 7.96
N GLY A 274 2.09 2.71 7.42
CA GLY A 274 1.97 2.43 5.98
C GLY A 274 3.02 3.17 5.14
N ASP A 275 2.65 3.59 3.93
CA ASP A 275 3.54 4.30 3.00
C ASP A 275 4.12 5.61 3.56
N THR A 276 3.49 6.16 4.59
CA THR A 276 3.98 7.34 5.31
C THR A 276 5.26 7.04 6.07
N ALA A 277 5.41 5.82 6.61
CA ALA A 277 6.61 5.35 7.32
C ALA A 277 7.68 4.77 6.39
N GLY A 278 7.28 4.27 5.23
CA GLY A 278 8.16 3.69 4.22
C GLY A 278 7.40 2.84 3.21
N MET A 279 7.82 2.89 1.96
CA MET A 279 7.14 2.22 0.86
C MET A 279 8.07 1.19 0.20
N ILE A 280 7.61 -0.05 0.11
CA ILE A 280 8.29 -1.08 -0.68
C ILE A 280 8.05 -0.84 -2.17
N HIS A 281 9.00 -1.23 -3.00
CA HIS A 281 8.82 -1.13 -4.45
C HIS A 281 7.62 -2.02 -4.90
N PRO A 282 6.67 -1.49 -5.69
CA PRO A 282 5.43 -2.20 -6.02
C PRO A 282 5.63 -3.52 -6.76
N LEU A 283 6.78 -3.71 -7.44
CA LEU A 283 7.19 -4.99 -8.03
C LEU A 283 7.15 -6.17 -7.05
N CYS A 284 7.30 -5.89 -5.74
CA CYS A 284 7.26 -6.92 -4.71
C CYS A 284 5.83 -7.34 -4.34
N GLY A 285 4.80 -6.61 -4.77
CA GLY A 285 3.39 -6.93 -4.49
C GLY A 285 2.98 -6.87 -3.02
N ASN A 286 3.77 -6.26 -2.12
CA ASN A 286 3.51 -6.32 -0.67
C ASN A 286 3.29 -4.98 0.03
N GLY A 287 3.01 -3.91 -0.70
CA GLY A 287 2.75 -2.59 -0.10
C GLY A 287 1.54 -2.57 0.84
N MET A 288 0.44 -3.23 0.44
CA MET A 288 -0.77 -3.33 1.26
C MET A 288 -0.55 -4.19 2.51
N GLY A 289 0.17 -5.32 2.39
CA GLY A 289 0.55 -6.15 3.53
C GLY A 289 1.42 -5.39 4.54
N MET A 290 2.38 -4.60 4.07
CA MET A 290 3.20 -3.74 4.94
C MET A 290 2.37 -2.66 5.63
N ALA A 291 1.41 -2.04 4.95
CA ALA A 291 0.54 -1.03 5.54
C ALA A 291 -0.28 -1.60 6.70
N ILE A 292 -0.92 -2.75 6.50
CA ILE A 292 -1.70 -3.44 7.52
C ILE A 292 -0.81 -3.94 8.67
N ARG A 293 0.38 -4.48 8.39
CA ARG A 293 1.32 -4.90 9.43
C ARG A 293 1.86 -3.74 10.25
N SER A 294 2.14 -2.61 9.59
CA SER A 294 2.59 -1.38 10.26
C SER A 294 1.53 -0.87 11.24
N SER A 295 0.25 -0.94 10.86
CA SER A 295 -0.85 -0.54 11.74
C SER A 295 -0.98 -1.43 12.96
N GLN A 296 -0.82 -2.75 12.81
CA GLN A 296 -0.82 -3.67 13.95
C GLN A 296 0.28 -3.31 14.96
N LEU A 297 1.50 -3.09 14.46
CA LEU A 297 2.65 -2.76 15.31
C LEU A 297 2.46 -1.46 16.08
N VAL A 298 1.99 -0.40 15.41
CA VAL A 298 1.80 0.90 16.04
C VAL A 298 0.65 0.87 17.02
N SER A 299 -0.47 0.23 16.68
CA SER A 299 -1.65 0.14 17.55
C SER A 299 -1.35 -0.60 18.84
N GLN A 300 -0.65 -1.74 18.79
CA GLN A 300 -0.28 -2.50 19.99
C GLN A 300 0.59 -1.67 20.94
N LEU A 301 1.59 -0.96 20.40
CA LEU A 301 2.46 -0.12 21.23
C LEU A 301 1.75 1.10 21.81
N ILE A 302 0.77 1.65 21.09
CA ILE A 302 -0.08 2.73 21.60
C ILE A 302 -0.95 2.22 22.77
N ILE A 303 -1.55 1.04 22.65
CA ILE A 303 -2.30 0.39 23.72
C ILE A 303 -1.40 0.22 24.96
N ASP A 304 -0.21 -0.38 24.79
CA ASP A 304 0.75 -0.57 25.88
C ASP A 304 1.16 0.77 26.56
N TYR A 305 1.22 1.86 25.76
CA TYR A 305 1.53 3.20 26.30
C TYR A 305 0.33 3.79 27.06
N LEU A 306 -0.86 3.71 26.51
CA LEU A 306 -2.08 4.27 27.14
C LEU A 306 -2.46 3.50 28.41
N GLU A 307 -2.19 2.20 28.46
CA GLU A 307 -2.34 1.35 29.67
C GLU A 307 -1.19 1.54 30.68
N GLY A 308 -0.20 2.36 30.39
CA GLY A 308 0.93 2.64 31.29
C GLY A 308 2.01 1.56 31.35
N LYS A 309 1.97 0.52 30.49
CA LYS A 309 3.05 -0.48 30.35
C LYS A 309 4.32 0.16 29.77
N ILE A 310 4.15 1.10 28.85
CA ILE A 310 5.21 1.96 28.35
C ILE A 310 5.10 3.32 29.05
N LYS A 311 6.07 3.65 29.90
CA LYS A 311 5.98 4.79 30.83
C LYS A 311 6.16 6.16 30.19
N THR A 312 6.89 6.26 29.05
CA THR A 312 7.22 7.57 28.45
C THR A 312 7.03 7.53 26.93
N ARG A 313 6.70 8.68 26.34
CA ARG A 313 6.62 8.90 24.89
C ARG A 313 7.94 8.53 24.19
N ALA A 314 9.07 8.97 24.73
CA ALA A 314 10.39 8.66 24.17
C ALA A 314 10.64 7.15 24.07
N ARG A 315 10.15 6.37 25.05
CA ARG A 315 10.24 4.90 25.03
C ARG A 315 9.29 4.29 23.98
N LEU A 316 8.08 4.81 23.83
CA LEU A 316 7.13 4.42 22.78
C LEU A 316 7.74 4.61 21.39
N GLU A 317 8.23 5.79 21.10
CA GLU A 317 8.84 6.17 19.81
C GLU A 317 10.08 5.31 19.50
N LYS A 318 10.94 5.10 20.48
CA LYS A 318 12.13 4.24 20.35
C LYS A 318 11.75 2.78 20.08
N GLN A 319 10.75 2.24 20.78
CA GLN A 319 10.30 0.87 20.59
C GLN A 319 9.63 0.70 19.22
N TYR A 320 8.77 1.65 18.82
CA TYR A 320 8.15 1.62 17.50
C TYR A 320 9.19 1.67 16.38
N THR A 321 10.14 2.60 16.45
CA THR A 321 11.23 2.71 15.48
C THR A 321 12.03 1.40 15.37
N LYS A 322 12.37 0.79 16.52
CA LYS A 322 13.11 -0.48 16.57
C LYS A 322 12.30 -1.61 15.93
N GLN A 323 11.03 -1.78 16.32
CA GLN A 323 10.17 -2.85 15.82
C GLN A 323 9.87 -2.67 14.32
N TRP A 324 9.59 -1.45 13.88
CA TRP A 324 9.36 -1.13 12.49
C TRP A 324 10.57 -1.50 11.62
N ARG A 325 11.77 -1.05 12.01
CA ARG A 325 13.01 -1.38 11.29
C ARG A 325 13.28 -2.89 11.29
N LYS A 326 13.11 -3.57 12.41
CA LYS A 326 13.27 -5.04 12.50
C LYS A 326 12.33 -5.77 11.54
N THR A 327 11.10 -5.28 11.38
CA THR A 327 10.07 -5.92 10.56
C THR A 327 10.24 -5.67 9.07
N PHE A 328 10.66 -4.46 8.66
CA PHE A 328 10.56 -4.02 7.27
C PHE A 328 11.90 -3.78 6.58
N HIS A 329 12.99 -3.55 7.32
CA HIS A 329 14.27 -3.15 6.72
C HIS A 329 14.78 -4.11 5.64
N LEU A 330 14.77 -5.43 5.92
CA LEU A 330 15.19 -6.44 4.95
C LEU A 330 14.29 -6.43 3.70
N ARG A 331 12.96 -6.37 3.91
CA ARG A 331 11.99 -6.35 2.80
C ARG A 331 12.21 -5.15 1.87
N LEU A 332 12.44 -3.97 2.45
CA LEU A 332 12.72 -2.75 1.70
C LEU A 332 14.03 -2.87 0.93
N LYS A 333 15.11 -3.37 1.55
CA LYS A 333 16.40 -3.59 0.88
C LYS A 333 16.28 -4.56 -0.29
N VAL A 334 15.65 -5.70 -0.09
CA VAL A 334 15.43 -6.71 -1.13
C VAL A 334 14.56 -6.14 -2.24
N GLY A 335 13.50 -5.43 -1.88
CA GLY A 335 12.64 -4.76 -2.86
C GLY A 335 13.38 -3.75 -3.74
N HIS A 336 14.26 -2.95 -3.16
CA HIS A 336 15.11 -2.02 -3.90
C HIS A 336 16.10 -2.76 -4.82
N ALA A 337 16.73 -3.83 -4.35
CA ALA A 337 17.67 -4.63 -5.13
C ALA A 337 16.98 -5.26 -6.35
N ILE A 338 15.81 -5.86 -6.15
CA ILE A 338 15.01 -6.45 -7.23
C ILE A 338 14.61 -5.37 -8.24
N ALA A 339 14.09 -4.24 -7.77
CA ALA A 339 13.70 -3.13 -8.64
C ALA A 339 14.88 -2.58 -9.45
N TYR A 340 16.06 -2.48 -8.84
CA TYR A 340 17.28 -2.09 -9.54
C TYR A 340 17.64 -3.06 -10.67
N LEU A 341 17.59 -4.38 -10.41
CA LEU A 341 17.88 -5.42 -11.41
C LEU A 341 16.88 -5.38 -12.57
N PHE A 342 15.59 -5.24 -12.28
CA PHE A 342 14.54 -5.18 -13.31
C PHE A 342 14.54 -3.88 -14.11
N ARG A 343 15.09 -2.80 -13.58
CA ARG A 343 15.23 -1.52 -14.29
C ARG A 343 16.34 -1.54 -15.36
N LYS A 344 17.30 -2.48 -15.26
CA LYS A 344 18.38 -2.62 -16.22
C LYS A 344 17.97 -3.57 -17.34
N ASP A 345 17.71 -3.04 -18.55
CA ASP A 345 17.20 -3.79 -19.71
C ASP A 345 18.05 -5.01 -20.07
N TRP A 346 19.37 -4.98 -19.83
CA TRP A 346 20.28 -6.09 -20.09
C TRP A 346 20.34 -7.15 -18.96
N LEU A 347 19.98 -6.78 -17.71
CA LEU A 347 19.98 -7.69 -16.55
C LEU A 347 18.65 -8.45 -16.40
N ALA A 348 17.53 -7.81 -16.65
CA ALA A 348 16.22 -8.42 -16.48
C ALA A 348 16.05 -9.74 -17.27
N PRO A 349 16.44 -9.84 -18.56
CA PRO A 349 16.36 -11.10 -19.31
C PRO A 349 17.29 -12.19 -18.77
N LYS A 350 18.47 -11.82 -18.26
CA LYS A 350 19.43 -12.78 -17.65
C LYS A 350 18.89 -13.32 -16.34
N LEU A 351 18.36 -12.45 -15.49
CA LEU A 351 17.70 -12.84 -14.23
C LEU A 351 16.54 -13.80 -14.49
N LEU A 352 15.70 -13.53 -15.49
CA LEU A 352 14.61 -14.43 -15.83
C LEU A 352 15.09 -15.77 -16.38
N THR A 353 16.19 -15.78 -17.16
CA THR A 353 16.79 -17.03 -17.60
C THR A 353 17.26 -17.85 -16.37
N LEU A 354 17.90 -17.22 -15.40
CA LEU A 354 18.29 -17.86 -14.14
C LEU A 354 17.08 -18.40 -13.39
N LEU A 355 16.01 -17.63 -13.26
CA LEU A 355 14.78 -18.07 -12.58
C LEU A 355 14.02 -19.19 -13.32
N ARG A 356 14.21 -19.33 -14.64
CA ARG A 356 13.70 -20.47 -15.40
C ARG A 356 14.49 -21.73 -15.16
N ILE A 357 15.82 -21.62 -15.05
CA ILE A 357 16.70 -22.78 -14.76
C ILE A 357 16.53 -23.21 -13.31
N PHE A 358 16.35 -22.25 -12.39
CA PHE A 358 16.21 -22.50 -10.95
C PHE A 358 14.86 -21.94 -10.43
N PRO A 359 13.71 -22.54 -10.77
CA PRO A 359 12.40 -21.99 -10.46
C PRO A 359 12.12 -21.92 -8.94
N PHE A 360 12.79 -22.73 -8.13
CA PHE A 360 12.71 -22.69 -6.66
C PHE A 360 13.20 -21.37 -6.05
N LEU A 361 13.97 -20.57 -6.79
CA LEU A 361 14.41 -19.26 -6.32
C LEU A 361 13.24 -18.25 -6.25
N VAL A 362 12.21 -18.40 -7.08
CA VAL A 362 11.08 -17.45 -7.11
C VAL A 362 10.33 -17.44 -5.77
N PRO A 363 9.87 -18.58 -5.21
CA PRO A 363 9.25 -18.59 -3.88
C PRO A 363 10.16 -18.08 -2.76
N LEU A 364 11.50 -18.29 -2.85
CA LEU A 364 12.45 -17.76 -1.88
C LEU A 364 12.50 -16.22 -1.92
N ILE A 365 12.58 -15.64 -3.12
CA ILE A 365 12.57 -14.20 -3.33
C ILE A 365 11.25 -13.60 -2.80
N ILE A 366 10.11 -14.25 -3.10
CA ILE A 366 8.81 -13.82 -2.59
C ILE A 366 8.79 -13.84 -1.05
N LYS A 367 9.30 -14.88 -0.40
CA LYS A 367 9.41 -14.96 1.08
C LYS A 367 10.26 -13.83 1.68
N MET A 368 11.26 -13.32 0.96
CA MET A 368 12.11 -12.23 1.44
C MET A 368 11.41 -10.87 1.38
N THR A 369 10.41 -10.70 0.51
CA THR A 369 9.64 -9.47 0.35
C THR A 369 8.30 -9.50 1.08
N HIS A 370 7.81 -10.68 1.42
CA HIS A 370 6.59 -10.92 2.19
C HIS A 370 6.91 -11.28 3.64
N GLY A 371 5.89 -11.22 4.51
CA GLY A 371 6.03 -11.58 5.92
C GLY A 371 5.57 -12.99 6.23
N LYS A 372 5.75 -13.36 7.50
CA LYS A 372 5.04 -14.48 8.10
C LYS A 372 3.60 -14.08 8.44
N PRO A 373 2.65 -15.03 8.55
CA PRO A 373 1.30 -14.73 9.04
C PRO A 373 1.35 -13.88 10.31
N MET A 374 0.52 -12.87 10.38
CA MET A 374 0.47 -11.96 11.53
C MET A 374 -0.04 -12.73 12.76
N LYS A 375 0.75 -12.73 13.84
CA LYS A 375 0.27 -13.22 15.12
C LYS A 375 -0.75 -12.27 15.68
N VAL A 376 -1.80 -12.81 16.27
CA VAL A 376 -2.91 -12.06 16.89
C VAL A 376 -2.81 -12.22 18.39
#